data_e5a3edaf072a67296b9948362ab2d1a9
#
_entry.id   e5a3edaf072a67296b9948362ab2d1a9
#
_cell.length_a   1.000
_cell.length_b   1.000
_cell.length_c   1.000
_cell.angle_alpha   90.00
_cell.angle_beta   90.00
_cell.angle_gamma   90.00
#
_symmetry.space_group_name_H-M   'P 1'
#
loop_
_entity.id
_entity.type
_entity.pdbx_description
1 polymer ?
#
loop_
_entity_poly.entity_id
_entity_poly.type
_entity_poly.pdbx_seq_one_letter_code
_entity_poly.pdbx_strand_id
1 'polypeptide(L)'
;ALYGTVLENSVTRLERFAACAYAHYLNYGLRLKERQLLEFASVDMGNIYHDALEHFSRRVEKSEYTWFNIPEDVQETFIEESMNDAIAGCANVGAFDEAKNRYLLSRMKDTIRRTVWALTIQVQKGRFTPSDFEVSFSRADKLDAIRFQLSDEEKMNLLGRIDRVDTYETSDKVYVKIIDYKSGNTSFSLVNLYHGLQLQLVVYMLSLIHISEPTR
;
A
#
# COMPACT_ATOMS: atom_id res chain seq x y z
N ALA A 1 -20.27 -20.06 -15.03
CA ALA A 1 -19.97 -18.81 -14.31
C ALA A 1 -18.60 -18.29 -14.71
N LEU A 2 -18.44 -16.98 -14.93
CA LEU A 2 -17.16 -16.33 -15.36
C LEU A 2 -16.06 -16.42 -14.29
N TYR A 3 -16.43 -16.62 -13.03
CA TYR A 3 -15.52 -16.47 -11.89
C TYR A 3 -15.47 -17.69 -10.95
N GLY A 4 -16.19 -18.76 -11.26
CA GLY A 4 -16.26 -19.97 -10.41
C GLY A 4 -17.08 -19.75 -9.12
N THR A 5 -17.00 -20.70 -8.19
CA THR A 5 -17.72 -20.69 -6.90
C THR A 5 -16.94 -19.94 -5.80
N VAL A 6 -15.63 -19.75 -5.96
CA VAL A 6 -14.79 -18.98 -5.05
C VAL A 6 -14.20 -17.81 -5.82
N LEU A 7 -14.67 -16.61 -5.53
CA LEU A 7 -14.20 -15.38 -6.14
C LEU A 7 -13.03 -14.80 -5.31
N GLU A 8 -11.85 -14.79 -5.87
CA GLU A 8 -10.73 -14.00 -5.32
C GLU A 8 -10.83 -12.57 -5.85
N ASN A 9 -10.91 -11.61 -4.95
CA ASN A 9 -11.15 -10.22 -5.30
C ASN A 9 -10.20 -9.29 -4.54
N SER A 10 -9.86 -8.15 -5.14
CA SER A 10 -9.17 -7.06 -4.46
C SER A 10 -10.12 -5.91 -4.21
N VAL A 11 -9.78 -5.05 -3.26
CA VAL A 11 -10.54 -3.84 -2.97
C VAL A 11 -10.68 -2.96 -4.22
N THR A 12 -9.59 -2.75 -4.93
CA THR A 12 -9.57 -1.97 -6.19
C THR A 12 -10.51 -2.55 -7.24
N ARG A 13 -10.62 -3.87 -7.31
CA ARG A 13 -11.52 -4.53 -8.24
C ARG A 13 -12.99 -4.31 -7.86
N LEU A 14 -13.33 -4.30 -6.55
CA LEU A 14 -14.67 -3.96 -6.07
C LEU A 14 -15.00 -2.49 -6.36
N GLU A 15 -14.10 -1.57 -6.06
CA GLU A 15 -14.27 -0.14 -6.36
C GLU A 15 -14.44 0.10 -7.86
N ARG A 16 -13.69 -0.63 -8.70
CA ARG A 16 -13.85 -0.56 -10.16
C ARG A 16 -15.24 -1.03 -10.62
N PHE A 17 -15.78 -2.06 -9.98
CA PHE A 17 -17.14 -2.52 -10.26
C PHE A 17 -18.17 -1.48 -9.84
N ALA A 18 -18.03 -0.90 -8.66
CA ALA A 18 -18.93 0.14 -8.16
C ALA A 18 -18.88 1.41 -9.04
N ALA A 19 -17.71 1.79 -9.52
CA ALA A 19 -17.54 2.93 -10.41
C ALA A 19 -18.16 2.69 -11.79
N CYS A 20 -17.92 1.53 -12.39
CA CYS A 20 -18.48 1.16 -13.68
C CYS A 20 -18.39 -0.35 -13.93
N ALA A 21 -19.51 -1.04 -13.86
CA ALA A 21 -19.59 -2.49 -14.10
C ALA A 21 -19.09 -2.90 -15.49
N TYR A 22 -19.31 -2.06 -16.51
CA TYR A 22 -18.83 -2.31 -17.87
C TYR A 22 -17.29 -2.25 -17.94
N ALA A 23 -16.67 -1.23 -17.36
CA ALA A 23 -15.22 -1.13 -17.28
C ALA A 23 -14.60 -2.29 -16.48
N HIS A 24 -15.27 -2.71 -15.39
CA HIS A 24 -14.89 -3.91 -14.65
C HIS A 24 -14.93 -5.16 -15.54
N TYR A 25 -16.00 -5.36 -16.30
CA TYR A 25 -16.15 -6.49 -17.21
C TYR A 25 -15.03 -6.51 -18.28
N LEU A 26 -14.72 -5.37 -18.88
CA LEU A 26 -13.63 -5.29 -19.85
C LEU A 26 -12.28 -5.69 -19.23
N ASN A 27 -11.96 -5.16 -18.04
CA ASN A 27 -10.67 -5.38 -17.40
C ASN A 27 -10.52 -6.79 -16.79
N TYR A 28 -11.55 -7.29 -16.12
CA TYR A 28 -11.46 -8.51 -15.31
C TYR A 28 -12.21 -9.70 -15.93
N GLY A 29 -13.24 -9.46 -16.75
CA GLY A 29 -13.94 -10.49 -17.50
C GLY A 29 -13.21 -10.83 -18.80
N LEU A 30 -13.03 -9.85 -19.67
CA LEU A 30 -12.34 -10.02 -20.94
C LEU A 30 -10.81 -9.88 -20.81
N ARG A 31 -10.31 -9.38 -19.68
CA ARG A 31 -8.88 -9.16 -19.41
C ARG A 31 -8.19 -8.28 -20.46
N LEU A 32 -8.91 -7.30 -20.97
CA LEU A 32 -8.34 -6.33 -21.90
C LEU A 32 -7.32 -5.46 -21.18
N LYS A 33 -6.18 -5.29 -21.81
CA LYS A 33 -5.10 -4.41 -21.32
C LYS A 33 -4.80 -3.38 -22.40
N GLU A 34 -4.56 -2.14 -21.98
CA GLU A 34 -4.00 -1.14 -22.87
C GLU A 34 -2.59 -1.58 -23.31
N ARG A 35 -2.25 -1.21 -24.54
CA ARG A 35 -0.88 -1.43 -25.05
C ARG A 35 0.08 -0.67 -24.15
N GLN A 36 1.01 -1.38 -23.53
CA GLN A 36 2.08 -0.73 -22.77
C GLN A 36 3.00 0.03 -23.75
N LEU A 37 3.03 1.33 -23.59
CA LEU A 37 4.07 2.17 -24.16
C LEU A 37 5.27 2.12 -23.23
N LEU A 38 6.49 2.08 -23.78
CA LEU A 38 7.73 2.17 -23.01
C LEU A 38 7.94 3.64 -22.53
N GLU A 39 6.97 4.14 -21.80
CA GLU A 39 7.01 5.46 -21.19
C GLU A 39 6.91 5.30 -19.68
N PHE A 40 7.65 6.13 -18.95
CA PHE A 40 7.57 6.20 -17.50
C PHE A 40 6.24 6.82 -17.09
N ALA A 41 5.31 5.98 -16.64
CA ALA A 41 3.96 6.38 -16.31
C ALA A 41 3.82 6.82 -14.85
N SER A 42 2.74 7.55 -14.54
CA SER A 42 2.41 7.95 -13.16
C SER A 42 2.22 6.78 -12.20
N VAL A 43 1.82 5.62 -12.72
CA VAL A 43 1.69 4.37 -11.94
C VAL A 43 3.06 3.86 -11.51
N ASP A 44 4.08 3.94 -12.39
CA ASP A 44 5.45 3.54 -12.05
C ASP A 44 6.01 4.44 -10.94
N MET A 45 5.73 5.74 -10.99
CA MET A 45 6.10 6.66 -9.90
C MET A 45 5.46 6.27 -8.57
N GLY A 46 4.17 5.93 -8.58
CA GLY A 46 3.46 5.46 -7.38
C GLY A 46 4.12 4.24 -6.77
N ASN A 47 4.41 3.23 -7.57
CA ASN A 47 5.07 2.00 -7.13
C ASN A 47 6.46 2.29 -6.54
N ILE A 48 7.29 3.10 -7.21
CA ILE A 48 8.62 3.47 -6.70
C ILE A 48 8.51 4.21 -5.36
N TYR A 49 7.50 5.08 -5.15
CA TYR A 49 7.30 5.74 -3.85
C TYR A 49 6.99 4.73 -2.74
N HIS A 50 6.09 3.78 -3.00
CA HIS A 50 5.73 2.74 -2.04
C HIS A 50 6.95 1.85 -1.72
N ASP A 51 7.62 1.32 -2.74
CA ASP A 51 8.78 0.46 -2.59
C ASP A 51 9.94 1.18 -1.85
N ALA A 52 10.20 2.45 -2.18
CA ALA A 52 11.24 3.23 -1.51
C ALA A 52 10.93 3.46 -0.03
N LEU A 53 9.67 3.74 0.34
CA LEU A 53 9.27 3.89 1.74
C LEU A 53 9.30 2.57 2.50
N GLU A 54 8.94 1.47 1.86
CA GLU A 54 9.09 0.13 2.42
C GLU A 54 10.56 -0.20 2.69
N HIS A 55 11.42 -0.06 1.67
CA HIS A 55 12.85 -0.33 1.81
C HIS A 55 13.51 0.53 2.89
N PHE A 56 13.17 1.82 2.96
CA PHE A 56 13.63 2.69 4.03
C PHE A 56 13.20 2.18 5.40
N SER A 57 11.93 1.86 5.56
CA SER A 57 11.36 1.38 6.82
C SER A 57 12.02 0.08 7.29
N ARG A 58 12.22 -0.86 6.36
CA ARG A 58 12.92 -2.12 6.64
C ARG A 58 14.41 -1.94 6.97
N ARG A 59 15.07 -0.91 6.40
CA ARG A 59 16.45 -0.56 6.77
C ARG A 59 16.51 -0.04 8.19
N VAL A 60 15.59 0.84 8.57
CA VAL A 60 15.49 1.32 9.96
C VAL A 60 15.27 0.17 10.91
N GLU A 61 14.33 -0.74 10.62
CA GLU A 61 14.02 -1.92 11.44
C GLU A 61 15.24 -2.85 11.63
N LYS A 62 16.06 -3.03 10.59
CA LYS A 62 17.25 -3.90 10.62
C LYS A 62 18.50 -3.24 11.19
N SER A 63 18.48 -1.93 11.41
CA SER A 63 19.60 -1.16 11.91
C SER A 63 19.59 -1.09 13.45
N GLU A 64 20.62 -0.46 14.02
CA GLU A 64 20.66 -0.08 15.44
C GLU A 64 19.81 1.15 15.77
N TYR A 65 19.25 1.81 14.75
CA TYR A 65 18.47 3.02 14.87
C TYR A 65 16.97 2.73 14.92
N THR A 66 16.25 3.72 15.39
CA THR A 66 14.77 3.72 15.37
C THR A 66 14.29 5.01 14.72
N TRP A 67 13.02 5.08 14.39
CA TRP A 67 12.37 6.30 13.89
C TRP A 67 12.52 7.51 14.85
N PHE A 68 12.88 7.26 16.13
CA PHE A 68 13.04 8.30 17.14
C PHE A 68 14.46 8.88 17.19
N ASN A 69 15.48 8.12 16.82
CA ASN A 69 16.88 8.47 17.05
C ASN A 69 17.79 8.32 15.84
N ILE A 70 17.24 8.11 14.63
CA ILE A 70 18.05 7.99 13.41
C ILE A 70 18.74 9.32 13.10
N PRO A 71 20.08 9.36 12.96
CA PRO A 71 20.81 10.55 12.57
C PRO A 71 20.50 10.99 11.14
N GLU A 72 20.60 12.29 10.85
CA GLU A 72 20.21 12.85 9.56
C GLU A 72 21.08 12.33 8.39
N ASP A 73 22.38 12.13 8.63
CA ASP A 73 23.32 11.58 7.64
C ASP A 73 23.03 10.12 7.30
N VAL A 74 22.68 9.32 8.32
CA VAL A 74 22.25 7.91 8.14
C VAL A 74 20.90 7.87 7.43
N GLN A 75 19.98 8.75 7.80
CA GLN A 75 18.67 8.85 7.16
C GLN A 75 18.81 9.16 5.67
N GLU A 76 19.68 10.11 5.28
CA GLU A 76 19.92 10.43 3.88
C GLU A 76 20.53 9.25 3.11
N THR A 77 21.47 8.53 3.72
CA THR A 77 22.05 7.31 3.13
C THR A 77 20.98 6.25 2.90
N PHE A 78 20.12 6.01 3.89
CA PHE A 78 19.03 5.04 3.77
C PHE A 78 18.00 5.43 2.69
N ILE A 79 17.71 6.73 2.54
CA ILE A 79 16.85 7.24 1.48
C ILE A 79 17.48 6.96 0.11
N GLU A 80 18.77 7.25 -0.07
CA GLU A 80 19.47 7.01 -1.34
C GLU A 80 19.47 5.54 -1.74
N GLU A 81 19.84 4.66 -0.83
CA GLU A 81 19.88 3.23 -1.07
C GLU A 81 18.45 2.68 -1.36
N SER A 82 17.44 3.15 -0.61
CA SER A 82 16.06 2.68 -0.79
C SER A 82 15.48 3.13 -2.13
N MET A 83 15.79 4.34 -2.58
CA MET A 83 15.43 4.80 -3.91
C MET A 83 16.11 4.00 -5.01
N ASN A 84 17.41 3.69 -4.86
CA ASN A 84 18.14 2.88 -5.83
C ASN A 84 17.57 1.46 -5.95
N ASP A 85 17.22 0.83 -4.82
CA ASP A 85 16.60 -0.49 -4.80
C ASP A 85 15.20 -0.47 -5.46
N ALA A 86 14.37 0.53 -5.14
CA ALA A 86 13.05 0.68 -5.74
C ALA A 86 13.13 0.89 -7.27
N ILE A 87 14.09 1.69 -7.74
CA ILE A 87 14.32 1.90 -9.18
C ILE A 87 14.81 0.60 -9.83
N ALA A 88 15.73 -0.13 -9.20
CA ALA A 88 16.25 -1.40 -9.73
C ALA A 88 15.15 -2.47 -9.85
N GLY A 89 14.14 -2.44 -8.97
CA GLY A 89 12.96 -3.30 -9.01
C GLY A 89 11.94 -2.95 -10.09
N CYS A 90 12.04 -1.76 -10.69
CA CYS A 90 11.08 -1.30 -11.69
C CYS A 90 11.28 -2.02 -13.03
N ALA A 91 10.18 -2.48 -13.64
CA ALA A 91 10.21 -3.22 -14.91
C ALA A 91 10.76 -2.41 -16.09
N ASN A 92 10.72 -1.07 -16.03
CA ASN A 92 11.12 -0.15 -17.10
C ASN A 92 12.46 0.55 -16.83
N VAL A 93 13.44 -0.13 -16.22
CA VAL A 93 14.74 0.45 -15.83
C VAL A 93 15.44 1.19 -16.97
N GLY A 94 15.36 0.68 -18.21
CA GLY A 94 15.97 1.32 -19.38
C GLY A 94 15.38 2.68 -19.76
N ALA A 95 14.18 3.02 -19.26
CA ALA A 95 13.57 4.32 -19.53
C ALA A 95 14.18 5.46 -18.67
N PHE A 96 15.00 5.14 -17.66
CA PHE A 96 15.57 6.15 -16.75
C PHE A 96 16.82 6.86 -17.29
N ASP A 97 17.40 6.40 -18.37
CA ASP A 97 18.60 7.02 -18.98
C ASP A 97 18.33 8.37 -19.67
N GLU A 98 17.09 8.64 -20.02
CA GLU A 98 16.72 9.93 -20.62
C GLU A 98 16.82 11.10 -19.62
N ALA A 99 17.25 12.26 -20.11
CA ALA A 99 17.43 13.47 -19.29
C ALA A 99 16.14 13.88 -18.54
N LYS A 100 14.98 13.73 -19.20
CA LYS A 100 13.65 13.99 -18.61
C LYS A 100 13.39 13.09 -17.39
N ASN A 101 13.72 11.81 -17.50
CA ASN A 101 13.45 10.83 -16.46
C ASN A 101 14.44 10.97 -15.31
N ARG A 102 15.71 11.33 -15.55
CA ARG A 102 16.66 11.69 -14.48
C ARG A 102 16.18 12.87 -13.65
N TYR A 103 15.59 13.89 -14.29
CA TYR A 103 14.98 15.00 -13.58
C TYR A 103 13.80 14.55 -12.72
N LEU A 104 12.93 13.69 -13.24
CA LEU A 104 11.81 13.11 -12.47
C LEU A 104 12.29 12.31 -11.26
N LEU A 105 13.32 11.48 -11.42
CA LEU A 105 13.93 10.73 -10.32
C LEU A 105 14.48 11.65 -9.23
N SER A 106 15.15 12.75 -9.60
CA SER A 106 15.60 13.74 -8.64
C SER A 106 14.44 14.35 -7.86
N ARG A 107 13.35 14.70 -8.54
CA ARG A 107 12.12 15.22 -7.90
C ARG A 107 11.46 14.19 -6.98
N MET A 108 11.47 12.92 -7.39
CA MET A 108 10.95 11.83 -6.57
C MET A 108 11.77 11.65 -5.30
N LYS A 109 13.09 11.69 -5.39
CA LYS A 109 14.00 11.65 -4.23
C LYS A 109 13.72 12.78 -3.25
N ASP A 110 13.53 14.01 -3.73
CA ASP A 110 13.15 15.14 -2.89
C ASP A 110 11.79 14.94 -2.20
N THR A 111 10.85 14.30 -2.89
CA THR A 111 9.54 13.97 -2.32
C THR A 111 9.68 12.91 -1.22
N ILE A 112 10.44 11.84 -1.46
CA ILE A 112 10.71 10.80 -0.44
C ILE A 112 11.40 11.41 0.78
N ARG A 113 12.42 12.24 0.58
CA ARG A 113 13.13 12.93 1.68
C ARG A 113 12.15 13.72 2.56
N ARG A 114 11.25 14.50 1.96
CA ARG A 114 10.22 15.27 2.67
C ARG A 114 9.21 14.35 3.37
N THR A 115 8.83 13.25 2.73
CA THR A 115 7.89 12.27 3.30
C THR A 115 8.51 11.59 4.51
N VAL A 116 9.75 11.10 4.40
CA VAL A 116 10.48 10.47 5.51
C VAL A 116 10.65 11.46 6.67
N TRP A 117 11.03 12.70 6.38
CA TRP A 117 11.11 13.76 7.40
C TRP A 117 9.77 13.96 8.11
N ALA A 118 8.68 14.10 7.37
CA ALA A 118 7.35 14.29 7.93
C ALA A 118 6.89 13.09 8.79
N LEU A 119 7.14 11.87 8.32
CA LEU A 119 6.84 10.65 9.05
C LEU A 119 7.67 10.54 10.33
N THR A 120 8.95 10.87 10.29
CA THR A 120 9.84 10.89 11.46
C THR A 120 9.33 11.87 12.51
N ILE A 121 8.98 13.11 12.11
CA ILE A 121 8.38 14.09 13.03
C ILE A 121 7.06 13.60 13.60
N GLN A 122 6.23 12.95 12.79
CA GLN A 122 4.94 12.41 13.23
C GLN A 122 5.12 11.31 14.28
N VAL A 123 6.07 10.39 14.06
CA VAL A 123 6.39 9.32 15.02
C VAL A 123 6.93 9.92 16.32
N GLN A 124 7.90 10.84 16.23
CA GLN A 124 8.51 11.48 17.41
C GLN A 124 7.53 12.27 18.26
N LYS A 125 6.50 12.88 17.66
CA LYS A 125 5.45 13.63 18.38
C LYS A 125 4.32 12.73 18.90
N GLY A 126 4.24 11.51 18.42
CA GLY A 126 3.20 10.54 18.75
C GLY A 126 3.65 9.51 19.79
N ARG A 127 2.76 8.53 20.01
CA ARG A 127 3.03 7.35 20.84
C ARG A 127 3.01 6.06 19.99
N PHE A 128 2.63 6.18 18.73
CA PHE A 128 2.58 5.04 17.82
C PHE A 128 3.97 4.72 17.28
N THR A 129 4.30 3.46 17.28
CA THR A 129 5.54 2.93 16.71
C THR A 129 5.20 2.15 15.45
N PRO A 130 5.89 2.39 14.33
CA PRO A 130 5.78 1.54 13.16
C PRO A 130 6.09 0.09 13.50
N SER A 131 5.16 -0.82 13.19
CA SER A 131 5.28 -2.24 13.53
C SER A 131 5.37 -3.14 12.31
N ASP A 132 4.63 -2.83 11.27
CA ASP A 132 4.60 -3.67 10.08
C ASP A 132 4.47 -2.84 8.80
N PHE A 133 5.08 -3.34 7.71
CA PHE A 133 5.12 -2.69 6.40
C PHE A 133 4.71 -3.69 5.32
N GLU A 134 3.98 -3.23 4.30
CA GLU A 134 3.51 -4.02 3.17
C GLU A 134 2.83 -5.33 3.61
N VAL A 135 1.90 -5.19 4.57
CA VAL A 135 1.21 -6.34 5.18
C VAL A 135 0.15 -6.86 4.23
N SER A 136 0.43 -7.99 3.62
CA SER A 136 -0.54 -8.69 2.77
C SER A 136 -1.51 -9.49 3.60
N PHE A 137 -2.78 -9.45 3.23
CA PHE A 137 -3.79 -10.38 3.69
C PHE A 137 -4.28 -11.23 2.52
N SER A 138 -3.88 -12.50 2.56
CA SER A 138 -4.19 -13.51 1.57
C SER A 138 -4.26 -14.88 2.24
N ARG A 139 -4.60 -15.92 1.48
CA ARG A 139 -4.62 -17.29 2.01
C ARG A 139 -3.24 -17.84 2.43
N ALA A 140 -2.18 -17.24 1.93
CA ALA A 140 -0.82 -17.73 2.11
C ALA A 140 0.03 -16.86 3.05
N ASP A 141 -0.49 -15.70 3.45
CA ASP A 141 0.26 -14.69 4.19
C ASP A 141 -0.04 -14.68 5.69
N LYS A 142 0.62 -13.76 6.42
CA LYS A 142 0.46 -13.57 7.86
C LYS A 142 -0.99 -13.31 8.29
N LEU A 143 -1.78 -12.70 7.40
CA LEU A 143 -3.16 -12.33 7.66
C LEU A 143 -4.09 -13.14 6.75
N ASP A 144 -5.14 -13.70 7.32
CA ASP A 144 -6.17 -14.41 6.55
C ASP A 144 -6.96 -13.43 5.66
N ALA A 145 -7.26 -13.88 4.44
CA ALA A 145 -8.18 -13.16 3.56
C ALA A 145 -9.56 -12.99 4.22
N ILE A 146 -10.17 -11.82 4.08
CA ILE A 146 -11.54 -11.61 4.55
C ILE A 146 -12.47 -12.44 3.68
N ARG A 147 -13.26 -13.30 4.33
CA ARG A 147 -14.16 -14.24 3.64
C ARG A 147 -15.59 -13.75 3.76
N PHE A 148 -16.25 -13.62 2.62
CA PHE A 148 -17.67 -13.33 2.54
C PHE A 148 -18.42 -14.52 1.95
N GLN A 149 -19.48 -14.96 2.62
CA GLN A 149 -20.44 -15.90 2.04
C GLN A 149 -21.44 -15.09 1.22
N LEU A 150 -21.47 -15.30 -0.10
CA LEU A 150 -22.36 -14.58 -1.01
C LEU A 150 -23.69 -15.33 -1.19
N SER A 151 -23.63 -16.67 -1.21
CA SER A 151 -24.79 -17.57 -1.25
C SER A 151 -24.39 -18.91 -0.62
N ASP A 152 -25.29 -19.90 -0.62
CA ASP A 152 -24.97 -21.22 -0.07
C ASP A 152 -23.78 -21.89 -0.78
N GLU A 153 -23.56 -21.60 -2.05
CA GLU A 153 -22.51 -22.21 -2.88
C GLU A 153 -21.36 -21.26 -3.23
N GLU A 154 -21.52 -19.94 -3.08
CA GLU A 154 -20.57 -18.95 -3.56
C GLU A 154 -19.90 -18.20 -2.40
N LYS A 155 -18.57 -18.06 -2.48
CA LYS A 155 -17.74 -17.35 -1.51
C LYS A 155 -16.86 -16.33 -2.20
N MET A 156 -16.60 -15.24 -1.51
CA MET A 156 -15.64 -14.25 -1.94
C MET A 156 -14.53 -14.10 -0.89
N ASN A 157 -13.28 -14.19 -1.35
CA ASN A 157 -12.11 -13.86 -0.56
C ASN A 157 -11.61 -12.49 -0.99
N LEU A 158 -11.55 -11.58 -0.05
CA LEU A 158 -11.03 -10.25 -0.31
C LEU A 158 -9.56 -10.21 0.09
N LEU A 159 -8.73 -9.85 -0.89
CA LEU A 159 -7.28 -9.77 -0.79
C LEU A 159 -6.85 -8.31 -0.79
N GLY A 160 -5.76 -8.00 -0.11
CA GLY A 160 -5.21 -6.66 -0.14
C GLY A 160 -3.84 -6.60 0.53
N ARG A 161 -3.27 -5.39 0.51
CA ARG A 161 -1.97 -5.11 1.12
C ARG A 161 -2.06 -3.73 1.79
N ILE A 162 -1.68 -3.69 3.04
CA ILE A 162 -1.62 -2.48 3.87
C ILE A 162 -0.20 -1.95 3.81
N ASP A 163 -0.02 -0.70 3.41
CA ASP A 163 1.32 -0.12 3.22
C ASP A 163 2.10 -0.06 4.54
N ARG A 164 1.43 0.38 5.62
CA ARG A 164 2.06 0.47 6.94
C ARG A 164 1.04 0.37 8.06
N VAL A 165 1.43 -0.34 9.11
CA VAL A 165 0.69 -0.44 10.37
C VAL A 165 1.56 0.09 11.50
N ASP A 166 1.03 1.04 12.27
CA ASP A 166 1.66 1.53 13.50
C ASP A 166 0.85 1.05 14.71
N THR A 167 1.52 0.67 15.77
CA THR A 167 0.88 0.20 17.00
C THR A 167 1.26 1.05 18.20
N TYR A 168 0.35 1.12 19.16
CA TYR A 168 0.60 1.67 20.48
C TYR A 168 -0.06 0.76 21.52
N GLU A 169 0.76 0.16 22.38
CA GLU A 169 0.31 -0.79 23.40
C GLU A 169 0.19 -0.12 24.77
N THR A 170 -0.86 -0.45 25.47
CA THR A 170 -1.08 -0.13 26.87
C THR A 170 -1.24 -1.45 27.65
N SER A 171 -1.36 -1.38 28.97
CA SER A 171 -1.55 -2.58 29.84
C SER A 171 -2.78 -3.43 29.47
N ASP A 172 -3.79 -2.86 28.84
CA ASP A 172 -5.08 -3.50 28.58
C ASP A 172 -5.57 -3.38 27.15
N LYS A 173 -4.90 -2.59 26.29
CA LYS A 173 -5.34 -2.31 24.92
C LYS A 173 -4.16 -2.13 23.96
N VAL A 174 -4.39 -2.58 22.74
CA VAL A 174 -3.52 -2.28 21.60
C VAL A 174 -4.27 -1.33 20.65
N TYR A 175 -3.69 -0.17 20.42
CA TYR A 175 -4.19 0.78 19.44
C TYR A 175 -3.46 0.58 18.13
N VAL A 176 -4.21 0.54 17.04
CA VAL A 176 -3.66 0.33 15.70
C VAL A 176 -3.97 1.54 14.82
N LYS A 177 -2.99 1.96 14.05
CA LYS A 177 -3.11 3.03 13.06
C LYS A 177 -2.67 2.49 11.71
N ILE A 178 -3.57 2.56 10.73
CA ILE A 178 -3.32 2.15 9.36
C ILE A 178 -2.91 3.38 8.56
N ILE A 179 -1.85 3.25 7.79
CA ILE A 179 -1.37 4.29 6.90
C ILE A 179 -1.32 3.71 5.49
N ASP A 180 -1.94 4.43 4.55
CA ASP A 180 -1.95 4.13 3.13
C ASP A 180 -1.37 5.34 2.39
N TYR A 181 -0.27 5.13 1.67
CA TYR A 181 0.44 6.22 0.98
C TYR A 181 -0.23 6.52 -0.35
N LYS A 182 -0.50 7.80 -0.61
CA LYS A 182 -1.10 8.24 -1.87
C LYS A 182 -0.25 9.33 -2.52
N SER A 183 0.21 9.07 -3.73
CA SER A 183 0.99 10.03 -4.53
C SER A 183 0.15 11.12 -5.16
N GLY A 184 -1.19 10.98 -5.16
CA GLY A 184 -2.14 11.92 -5.75
C GLY A 184 -2.91 12.75 -4.71
N ASN A 185 -3.67 13.73 -5.19
CA ASN A 185 -4.59 14.51 -4.35
C ASN A 185 -5.84 13.68 -4.06
N THR A 186 -5.87 13.02 -2.91
CA THR A 186 -6.96 12.14 -2.49
C THR A 186 -7.61 12.70 -1.22
N SER A 187 -8.94 12.80 -1.23
CA SER A 187 -9.74 13.15 -0.06
C SER A 187 -10.70 12.03 0.28
N PHE A 188 -10.85 11.70 1.56
CA PHE A 188 -11.82 10.73 2.02
C PHE A 188 -13.24 11.33 1.98
N SER A 189 -14.21 10.57 1.45
CA SER A 189 -15.60 10.97 1.35
C SER A 189 -16.52 9.83 1.81
N LEU A 190 -17.35 10.11 2.82
CA LEU A 190 -18.37 9.16 3.28
C LEU A 190 -19.40 8.81 2.18
N VAL A 191 -19.67 9.74 1.28
CA VAL A 191 -20.54 9.50 0.12
C VAL A 191 -19.91 8.50 -0.82
N ASN A 192 -18.62 8.66 -1.13
CA ASN A 192 -17.88 7.71 -1.95
C ASN A 192 -17.79 6.33 -1.27
N LEU A 193 -17.58 6.30 0.03
CA LEU A 193 -17.60 5.06 0.80
C LEU A 193 -18.95 4.36 0.69
N TYR A 194 -20.05 5.08 0.89
CA TYR A 194 -21.42 4.55 0.77
C TYR A 194 -21.69 3.95 -0.62
N HIS A 195 -21.16 4.57 -1.67
CA HIS A 195 -21.26 4.09 -3.04
C HIS A 195 -20.22 3.03 -3.43
N GLY A 196 -19.37 2.59 -2.51
CA GLY A 196 -18.37 1.55 -2.77
C GLY A 196 -17.14 2.02 -3.56
N LEU A 197 -16.87 3.34 -3.59
CA LEU A 197 -15.79 3.97 -4.36
C LEU A 197 -14.51 4.22 -3.53
N GLN A 198 -14.58 4.08 -2.21
CA GLN A 198 -13.45 4.28 -1.27
C GLN A 198 -13.50 3.24 -0.14
N LEU A 199 -13.38 1.97 -0.48
CA LEU A 199 -13.49 0.84 0.46
C LEU A 199 -12.18 0.52 1.16
N GLN A 200 -11.05 0.94 0.62
CA GLN A 200 -9.71 0.46 0.97
C GLN A 200 -9.43 0.55 2.48
N LEU A 201 -9.55 1.72 3.09
CA LEU A 201 -9.28 1.90 4.51
C LEU A 201 -10.22 1.10 5.41
N VAL A 202 -11.50 1.01 5.07
CA VAL A 202 -12.48 0.26 5.86
C VAL A 202 -12.18 -1.24 5.81
N VAL A 203 -11.86 -1.76 4.63
CA VAL A 203 -11.47 -3.16 4.46
C VAL A 203 -10.19 -3.46 5.25
N TYR A 204 -9.20 -2.57 5.22
CA TYR A 204 -7.97 -2.72 5.99
C TYR A 204 -8.23 -2.72 7.51
N MET A 205 -9.12 -1.84 7.99
CA MET A 205 -9.54 -1.86 9.39
C MET A 205 -10.21 -3.18 9.76
N LEU A 206 -11.12 -3.68 8.93
CA LEU A 206 -11.81 -4.95 9.17
C LEU A 206 -10.84 -6.14 9.18
N SER A 207 -9.83 -6.18 8.29
CA SER A 207 -8.84 -7.25 8.27
C SER A 207 -8.02 -7.32 9.54
N LEU A 208 -7.68 -6.18 10.14
CA LEU A 208 -6.92 -6.14 11.41
C LEU A 208 -7.79 -6.46 12.63
N ILE A 209 -9.06 -6.07 12.65
CA ILE A 209 -9.99 -6.39 13.75
C ILE A 209 -10.21 -7.91 13.86
N HIS A 210 -10.39 -8.59 12.73
CA HIS A 210 -10.59 -10.04 12.71
C HIS A 210 -9.38 -10.85 13.19
N ILE A 211 -8.19 -10.26 13.20
CA ILE A 211 -6.96 -10.89 13.67
C ILE A 211 -6.79 -10.71 15.18
N SER A 212 -7.18 -9.56 15.71
CA SER A 212 -7.08 -9.27 17.14
C SER A 212 -8.18 -9.95 17.99
N GLU A 213 -9.28 -10.40 17.38
CA GLU A 213 -10.32 -11.20 18.01
C GLU A 213 -10.36 -12.61 17.39
N PRO A 214 -9.57 -13.58 17.92
CA PRO A 214 -9.79 -14.97 17.53
C PRO A 214 -11.23 -15.33 17.90
N THR A 215 -12.04 -15.59 16.92
CA THR A 215 -13.44 -16.04 17.06
C THR A 215 -13.51 -17.12 18.11
N ARG A 216 -14.21 -16.81 19.21
CA ARG A 216 -14.68 -17.79 20.18
C ARG A 216 -15.65 -18.74 19.54
#